data_bcbc140b9f8e5316a829f462de42c6db
#
_entry.id   bcbc140b9f8e5316a829f462de42c6db
#
_cell.length_a   1.000
_cell.length_b   1.000
_cell.length_c   1.000
_cell.angle_alpha   90.00
_cell.angle_beta   90.00
_cell.angle_gamma   90.00
#
_symmetry.space_group_name_H-M   'P 1'
#
loop_
_entity.id
_entity.type
_entity.pdbx_description
1 polymer ?
#
loop_
_entity_poly.entity_id
_entity_poly.type
_entity_poly.pdbx_seq_one_letter_code
_entity_poly.pdbx_strand_id
1 'polypeptide(L)'
;MAEKKSEGHKIITQNKKAWHEYFVEEKYEAGIALAGTEVKSVRAGTVNLKDSYCSFENGEIFVLGMHISPYEHGNIFNTDPLRKKKLLMHRREIMKLQGLVQQKGYTVVPLSLYFSGSHVKVELGLCRGKKLYDKRESDAKRQADRDIDRHMKDKSHQE
;
A
#
# COMPACT_ATOMS: atom_id res chain seq x y z
N MET A 1 -12.98 -15.44 -9.97
CA MET A 1 -13.42 -16.46 -9.03
C MET A 1 -12.60 -16.39 -7.76
N ALA A 2 -13.21 -15.93 -6.71
CA ALA A 2 -12.53 -15.74 -5.45
C ALA A 2 -12.02 -17.06 -4.87
N GLU A 3 -12.79 -18.11 -5.01
CA GLU A 3 -12.41 -19.42 -4.51
C GLU A 3 -11.16 -19.97 -5.17
N LYS A 4 -11.07 -19.79 -6.50
CA LYS A 4 -9.87 -20.24 -7.22
C LYS A 4 -8.63 -19.47 -6.82
N LYS A 5 -8.79 -18.18 -6.48
CA LYS A 5 -7.67 -17.37 -6.05
C LYS A 5 -7.18 -17.74 -4.67
N SER A 6 -8.04 -18.26 -3.84
CA SER A 6 -7.64 -18.70 -2.51
C SER A 6 -6.93 -20.04 -2.51
N GLU A 7 -7.13 -20.84 -3.54
CA GLU A 7 -6.43 -22.10 -3.66
C GLU A 7 -4.96 -21.87 -3.98
N GLY A 8 -4.06 -22.47 -3.23
CA GLY A 8 -2.63 -22.27 -3.38
C GLY A 8 -2.10 -20.96 -2.85
N HIS A 9 -3.00 -20.10 -2.39
CA HIS A 9 -2.62 -18.82 -1.78
C HIS A 9 -2.76 -18.91 -0.28
N LYS A 10 -1.65 -18.77 0.41
CA LYS A 10 -1.65 -18.76 1.87
C LYS A 10 -1.29 -17.37 2.33
N ILE A 11 -2.24 -16.67 2.93
CA ILE A 11 -2.02 -15.32 3.41
C ILE A 11 -1.09 -15.35 4.61
N ILE A 12 -0.03 -14.55 4.53
CA ILE A 12 0.97 -14.44 5.59
C ILE A 12 0.61 -13.30 6.52
N THR A 13 0.33 -12.14 5.94
CA THR A 13 -0.04 -10.95 6.71
C THR A 13 -0.85 -10.01 5.84
N GLN A 14 -1.63 -9.15 6.49
CA GLN A 14 -2.45 -8.14 5.83
C GLN A 14 -2.14 -6.78 6.41
N ASN A 15 -2.33 -5.75 5.59
CA ASN A 15 -2.11 -4.37 6.00
C ASN A 15 -3.45 -3.74 6.37
N LYS A 16 -3.92 -4.01 7.56
CA LYS A 16 -5.21 -3.49 8.02
C LYS A 16 -5.23 -1.97 8.09
N LYS A 17 -4.11 -1.38 8.45
CA LYS A 17 -3.99 0.08 8.53
C LYS A 17 -4.22 0.73 7.17
N ALA A 18 -3.73 0.10 6.10
CA ALA A 18 -3.93 0.62 4.75
C ALA A 18 -5.41 0.70 4.40
N TRP A 19 -6.18 -0.32 4.77
CA TRP A 19 -7.62 -0.33 4.51
C TRP A 19 -8.34 0.76 5.29
N HIS A 20 -7.83 1.15 6.44
CA HIS A 20 -8.39 2.26 7.23
C HIS A 20 -8.01 3.63 6.67
N GLU A 21 -6.80 3.75 6.16
CA GLU A 21 -6.27 5.05 5.77
C GLU A 21 -6.41 5.38 4.29
N TYR A 22 -6.69 4.39 3.47
CA TYR A 22 -6.73 4.56 2.02
C TYR A 22 -8.00 4.03 1.41
N PHE A 23 -8.44 4.69 0.33
CA PHE A 23 -9.41 4.13 -0.59
C PHE A 23 -8.64 3.33 -1.62
N VAL A 24 -8.90 2.03 -1.70
CA VAL A 24 -8.24 1.14 -2.64
C VAL A 24 -9.03 1.16 -3.95
N GLU A 25 -8.42 1.68 -5.00
CA GLU A 25 -9.05 1.81 -6.31
C GLU A 25 -8.88 0.56 -7.16
N GLU A 26 -7.65 0.05 -7.21
CA GLU A 26 -7.31 -1.14 -7.99
C GLU A 26 -6.32 -1.98 -7.22
N LYS A 27 -6.28 -3.27 -7.54
CA LYS A 27 -5.36 -4.22 -6.92
C LYS A 27 -4.47 -4.86 -7.99
N TYR A 28 -3.23 -5.09 -7.63
CA TYR A 28 -2.25 -5.72 -8.50
C TYR A 28 -1.49 -6.78 -7.73
N GLU A 29 -1.04 -7.80 -8.43
CA GLU A 29 -0.16 -8.81 -7.85
C GLU A 29 1.25 -8.58 -8.32
N ALA A 30 2.20 -8.67 -7.39
CA ALA A 30 3.62 -8.55 -7.70
C ALA A 30 4.39 -9.64 -7.01
N GLY A 31 5.48 -10.08 -7.64
CA GLY A 31 6.47 -10.87 -6.95
C GLY A 31 7.35 -9.95 -6.12
N ILE A 32 8.14 -10.52 -5.25
CA ILE A 32 9.06 -9.75 -4.43
C ILE A 32 10.41 -10.46 -4.35
N ALA A 33 11.48 -9.71 -4.55
CA ALA A 33 12.83 -10.25 -4.49
C ALA A 33 13.31 -10.23 -3.04
N LEU A 34 13.44 -11.42 -2.47
CA LEU A 34 13.82 -11.60 -1.07
C LEU A 34 15.07 -12.47 -0.97
N ALA A 35 15.90 -12.19 0.05
CA ALA A 35 16.98 -13.08 0.42
C ALA A 35 16.42 -14.32 1.11
N GLY A 36 17.21 -15.41 1.17
CA GLY A 36 16.77 -16.65 1.80
C GLY A 36 16.34 -16.47 3.26
N THR A 37 17.05 -15.67 4.02
CA THR A 37 16.70 -15.38 5.41
C THR A 37 15.38 -14.61 5.51
N GLU A 38 15.13 -13.71 4.56
CA GLU A 38 13.87 -12.97 4.51
C GLU A 38 12.70 -13.90 4.22
N VAL A 39 12.87 -14.84 3.28
CA VAL A 39 11.83 -15.83 2.97
C VAL A 39 11.49 -16.65 4.20
N LYS A 40 12.49 -17.04 4.97
CA LYS A 40 12.28 -17.83 6.19
C LYS A 40 11.52 -17.03 7.23
N SER A 41 11.84 -15.77 7.40
CA SER A 41 11.12 -14.89 8.33
C SER A 41 9.69 -14.64 7.88
N VAL A 42 9.48 -14.46 6.58
CA VAL A 42 8.14 -14.32 6.01
C VAL A 42 7.32 -15.59 6.26
N ARG A 43 7.93 -16.76 6.08
CA ARG A 43 7.27 -18.04 6.33
C ARG A 43 6.88 -18.18 7.80
N ALA A 44 7.70 -17.65 8.69
CA ALA A 44 7.40 -17.64 10.12
C ALA A 44 6.37 -16.58 10.52
N GLY A 45 5.98 -15.73 9.58
CA GLY A 45 5.00 -14.67 9.84
C GLY A 45 5.55 -13.44 10.54
N THR A 46 6.88 -13.31 10.60
CA THR A 46 7.51 -12.19 11.29
C THR A 46 7.76 -11.03 10.33
N VAL A 47 6.70 -10.56 9.71
CA VAL A 47 6.73 -9.47 8.73
C VAL A 47 5.61 -8.50 9.05
N ASN A 48 5.87 -7.22 8.87
CA ASN A 48 4.90 -6.16 9.14
C ASN A 48 4.83 -5.22 7.95
N LEU A 49 3.62 -5.02 7.44
CA LEU A 49 3.35 -4.14 6.31
C LEU A 49 2.94 -2.72 6.73
N LYS A 50 2.79 -2.49 8.02
CA LYS A 50 2.35 -1.21 8.53
C LYS A 50 3.27 -0.08 8.04
N ASP A 51 2.68 0.98 7.53
CA ASP A 51 3.40 2.15 7.03
C ASP A 51 4.31 1.86 5.83
N SER A 52 4.12 0.72 5.18
CA SER A 52 4.85 0.42 3.95
C SER A 52 4.19 1.10 2.77
N TYR A 53 4.98 1.36 1.76
CA TYR A 53 4.51 1.97 0.52
C TYR A 53 5.49 1.63 -0.60
N CYS A 54 5.08 1.88 -1.82
CA CYS A 54 5.91 1.60 -2.99
C CYS A 54 6.45 2.89 -3.58
N SER A 55 7.65 2.81 -4.14
CA SER A 55 8.24 3.90 -4.90
C SER A 55 8.78 3.38 -6.21
N PHE A 56 9.02 4.30 -7.14
CA PHE A 56 9.45 3.98 -8.49
C PHE A 56 10.80 4.61 -8.76
N GLU A 57 11.73 3.80 -9.27
CA GLU A 57 13.07 4.26 -9.62
C GLU A 57 13.53 3.56 -10.90
N ASN A 58 13.94 4.33 -11.89
CA ASN A 58 14.51 3.78 -13.12
C ASN A 58 13.63 2.74 -13.82
N GLY A 59 12.32 2.94 -13.80
CA GLY A 59 11.37 2.02 -14.44
C GLY A 59 11.10 0.76 -13.63
N GLU A 60 11.55 0.73 -12.40
CA GLU A 60 11.31 -0.38 -11.49
C GLU A 60 10.51 0.08 -10.28
N ILE A 61 9.87 -0.87 -9.60
CA ILE A 61 9.05 -0.58 -8.43
C ILE A 61 9.64 -1.28 -7.21
N PHE A 62 9.67 -0.56 -6.09
CA PHE A 62 10.23 -1.05 -4.84
C PHE A 62 9.24 -0.83 -3.73
N VAL A 63 9.29 -1.69 -2.71
CA VAL A 63 8.53 -1.50 -1.49
C VAL A 63 9.47 -1.01 -0.39
N LEU A 64 9.04 0.04 0.31
CA LEU A 64 9.76 0.62 1.44
C LEU A 64 8.90 0.50 2.69
N GLY A 65 9.56 0.46 3.83
CA GLY A 65 8.84 0.40 5.11
C GLY A 65 8.27 -0.96 5.46
N MET A 66 8.47 -1.97 4.61
CA MET A 66 8.07 -3.32 4.95
C MET A 66 9.13 -3.93 5.86
N HIS A 67 8.75 -4.20 7.08
CA HIS A 67 9.66 -4.75 8.08
C HIS A 67 9.63 -6.27 8.05
N ILE A 68 10.75 -6.89 7.76
CA ILE A 68 10.92 -8.34 7.86
C ILE A 68 11.95 -8.59 8.96
N SER A 69 11.52 -9.20 10.04
CA SER A 69 12.38 -9.44 11.19
C SER A 69 13.56 -10.32 10.81
N PRO A 70 14.74 -10.09 11.41
CA PRO A 70 15.88 -10.98 11.17
C PRO A 70 15.52 -12.40 11.55
N TYR A 71 15.99 -13.35 10.75
CA TYR A 71 15.81 -14.76 11.04
C TYR A 71 16.79 -15.17 12.13
N GLU A 72 16.31 -15.77 13.21
CA GLU A 72 17.12 -16.10 14.37
C GLU A 72 18.36 -16.91 14.02
N HIS A 73 18.23 -17.82 13.07
CA HIS A 73 19.32 -18.70 12.69
C HIS A 73 20.12 -18.19 11.50
N GLY A 74 19.83 -16.97 11.05
CA GLY A 74 20.48 -16.41 9.87
C GLY A 74 21.81 -15.74 10.17
N ASN A 75 21.97 -15.23 11.37
CA ASN A 75 23.21 -14.58 11.83
C ASN A 75 23.72 -13.53 10.81
N ILE A 76 24.92 -13.73 10.28
CA ILE A 76 25.57 -12.80 9.36
C ILE A 76 24.87 -12.71 8.00
N PHE A 77 23.99 -13.65 7.68
CA PHE A 77 23.27 -13.65 6.41
C PHE A 77 21.97 -12.84 6.47
N ASN A 78 21.62 -12.32 7.63
CA ASN A 78 20.44 -11.47 7.75
C ASN A 78 20.67 -10.13 7.09
N THR A 79 19.62 -9.62 6.45
CA THR A 79 19.63 -8.29 5.83
C THR A 79 19.00 -7.27 6.79
N ASP A 80 19.13 -6.00 6.44
CA ASP A 80 18.44 -4.94 7.16
C ASP A 80 16.94 -5.21 7.14
N PRO A 81 16.25 -5.24 8.30
CA PRO A 81 14.80 -5.50 8.33
C PRO A 81 13.99 -4.54 7.47
N LEU A 82 14.44 -3.32 7.30
CA LEU A 82 13.74 -2.31 6.51
C LEU A 82 14.36 -2.08 5.14
N ARG A 83 15.16 -3.02 4.67
CA ARG A 83 15.78 -2.93 3.36
C ARG A 83 14.72 -2.69 2.27
N LYS A 84 15.02 -1.77 1.38
CA LYS A 84 14.19 -1.55 0.19
C LYS A 84 14.19 -2.83 -0.65
N LYS A 85 13.02 -3.31 -1.00
CA LYS A 85 12.86 -4.59 -1.70
C LYS A 85 12.25 -4.36 -3.06
N LYS A 86 12.86 -4.98 -4.07
CA LYS A 86 12.38 -4.86 -5.44
C LYS A 86 11.15 -5.73 -5.63
N LEU A 87 10.13 -5.16 -6.26
CA LEU A 87 8.94 -5.89 -6.66
C LEU A 87 9.06 -6.32 -8.10
N LEU A 88 8.49 -7.47 -8.41
CA LEU A 88 8.56 -8.06 -9.74
C LEU A 88 7.20 -7.94 -10.41
N MET A 89 7.09 -7.01 -11.35
CA MET A 89 5.89 -6.75 -12.11
C MET A 89 6.24 -6.56 -13.58
N HIS A 90 5.24 -6.70 -14.42
CA HIS A 90 5.43 -6.38 -15.83
C HIS A 90 5.69 -4.88 -15.98
N ARG A 91 6.61 -4.55 -16.87
CA ARG A 91 7.00 -3.17 -17.09
C ARG A 91 5.80 -2.28 -17.43
N ARG A 92 4.87 -2.83 -18.20
CA ARG A 92 3.64 -2.11 -18.56
C ARG A 92 2.84 -1.69 -17.34
N GLU A 93 2.72 -2.59 -16.36
CA GLU A 93 2.01 -2.30 -15.12
C GLU A 93 2.75 -1.25 -14.30
N ILE A 94 4.07 -1.37 -14.22
CA ILE A 94 4.90 -0.41 -13.49
C ILE A 94 4.74 0.98 -14.07
N MET A 95 4.81 1.10 -15.39
CA MET A 95 4.68 2.38 -16.07
C MET A 95 3.30 2.99 -15.86
N LYS A 96 2.26 2.17 -15.93
CA LYS A 96 0.89 2.62 -15.68
C LYS A 96 0.73 3.16 -14.27
N LEU A 97 1.21 2.40 -13.28
CA LEU A 97 1.12 2.80 -11.88
C LEU A 97 1.91 4.07 -11.60
N GLN A 98 3.13 4.13 -12.14
CA GLN A 98 3.97 5.31 -11.97
C GLN A 98 3.29 6.56 -12.51
N GLY A 99 2.67 6.45 -13.67
CA GLY A 99 1.94 7.57 -14.27
C GLY A 99 0.78 8.03 -13.41
N LEU A 100 0.02 7.09 -12.88
CA LEU A 100 -1.12 7.41 -12.01
C LEU A 100 -0.66 8.08 -10.70
N VAL A 101 0.43 7.58 -10.12
CA VAL A 101 0.98 8.16 -8.90
C VAL A 101 1.44 9.60 -9.15
N GLN A 102 2.13 9.83 -10.25
CA GLN A 102 2.66 11.17 -10.57
C GLN A 102 1.56 12.14 -10.97
N GLN A 103 0.62 11.70 -11.78
CA GLN A 103 -0.38 12.59 -12.37
C GLN A 103 -1.58 12.84 -11.47
N LYS A 104 -2.00 11.82 -10.73
CA LYS A 104 -3.26 11.89 -9.98
C LYS A 104 -3.08 11.83 -8.47
N GLY A 105 -1.85 11.79 -8.01
CA GLY A 105 -1.59 11.78 -6.58
C GLY A 105 -1.99 10.49 -5.88
N TYR A 106 -2.09 9.39 -6.63
CA TYR A 106 -2.30 8.09 -6.02
C TYR A 106 -1.03 7.62 -5.32
N THR A 107 -1.19 6.63 -4.46
CA THR A 107 -0.05 5.94 -3.87
C THR A 107 -0.27 4.45 -4.04
N VAL A 108 0.81 3.70 -4.06
CA VAL A 108 0.75 2.25 -4.15
C VAL A 108 1.26 1.69 -2.83
N VAL A 109 0.43 0.90 -2.18
CA VAL A 109 0.79 0.32 -0.88
C VAL A 109 0.56 -1.19 -0.91
N PRO A 110 1.39 -1.96 -0.20
CA PRO A 110 1.14 -3.40 -0.04
C PRO A 110 -0.11 -3.60 0.82
N LEU A 111 -1.02 -4.41 0.34
CA LEU A 111 -2.24 -4.74 1.08
C LEU A 111 -2.12 -6.06 1.80
N SER A 112 -1.44 -7.02 1.20
CA SER A 112 -1.22 -8.32 1.83
C SER A 112 0.02 -8.99 1.25
N LEU A 113 0.54 -9.92 2.02
CA LEU A 113 1.66 -10.75 1.61
C LEU A 113 1.18 -12.20 1.72
N TYR A 114 1.46 -12.99 0.71
CA TYR A 114 0.97 -14.37 0.69
C TYR A 114 1.91 -15.25 -0.11
N PHE A 115 1.77 -16.57 0.11
CA PHE A 115 2.45 -17.56 -0.72
C PHE A 115 1.53 -17.97 -1.85
N SER A 116 2.07 -18.01 -3.05
CA SER A 116 1.42 -18.61 -4.21
C SER A 116 2.32 -19.78 -4.61
N GLY A 117 1.94 -20.99 -4.23
CA GLY A 117 2.85 -22.11 -4.32
C GLY A 117 4.06 -21.88 -3.41
N SER A 118 5.25 -21.90 -4.00
CA SER A 118 6.50 -21.68 -3.29
C SER A 118 6.99 -20.24 -3.36
N HIS A 119 6.25 -19.38 -4.07
CA HIS A 119 6.67 -18.00 -4.28
C HIS A 119 5.95 -17.04 -3.33
N VAL A 120 6.68 -16.07 -2.82
CA VAL A 120 6.09 -15.00 -2.04
C VAL A 120 5.56 -13.95 -3.00
N LYS A 121 4.31 -13.59 -2.82
CA LYS A 121 3.63 -12.58 -3.64
C LYS A 121 3.10 -11.47 -2.75
N VAL A 122 2.96 -10.30 -3.34
CA VAL A 122 2.42 -9.12 -2.65
C VAL A 122 1.19 -8.66 -3.41
N GLU A 123 0.10 -8.44 -2.70
CA GLU A 123 -1.05 -7.77 -3.27
C GLU A 123 -0.85 -6.27 -3.05
N LEU A 124 -0.77 -5.54 -4.15
CA LEU A 124 -0.59 -4.09 -4.11
C LEU A 124 -1.92 -3.40 -4.34
N GLY A 125 -2.12 -2.28 -3.68
CA GLY A 125 -3.29 -1.45 -3.91
C GLY A 125 -2.89 -0.11 -4.48
N LEU A 126 -3.56 0.29 -5.55
CA LEU A 126 -3.49 1.66 -6.05
C LEU A 126 -4.50 2.45 -5.23
N CYS A 127 -4.03 3.36 -4.41
CA CYS A 127 -4.82 3.95 -3.34
C CYS A 127 -4.80 5.46 -3.35
N ARG A 128 -5.87 6.04 -2.79
CA ARG A 128 -5.92 7.45 -2.44
C ARG A 128 -6.04 7.55 -0.94
N GLY A 129 -5.31 8.48 -0.33
CA GLY A 129 -5.36 8.64 1.10
C GLY A 129 -6.72 9.16 1.56
N LYS A 130 -7.35 8.45 2.47
CA LYS A 130 -8.66 8.87 3.02
C LYS A 130 -8.55 10.23 3.69
N LYS A 131 -7.50 10.44 4.47
CA LYS A 131 -7.32 11.72 5.15
C LYS A 131 -7.22 12.87 4.17
N LEU A 132 -6.42 12.69 3.12
CA LEU A 132 -6.26 13.72 2.11
C LEU A 132 -7.54 13.89 1.31
N TYR A 133 -8.14 12.80 0.89
CA TYR A 133 -9.40 12.80 0.15
C TYR A 133 -10.53 13.35 1.00
N ASP A 134 -10.69 12.84 2.21
CA ASP A 134 -11.72 13.29 3.14
C ASP A 134 -11.50 14.73 3.53
N LYS A 135 -10.25 15.14 3.67
CA LYS A 135 -9.94 16.54 3.96
C LYS A 135 -10.38 17.44 2.83
N ARG A 136 -10.14 17.03 1.58
CA ARG A 136 -10.60 17.81 0.42
C ARG A 136 -12.10 17.89 0.37
N GLU A 137 -12.79 16.78 0.55
CA GLU A 137 -14.25 16.75 0.61
C GLU A 137 -14.75 17.52 1.81
N SER A 138 -14.15 17.30 2.97
CA SER A 138 -14.51 17.99 4.19
C SER A 138 -14.29 19.49 4.08
N ASP A 139 -13.19 19.88 3.48
CA ASP A 139 -12.89 21.29 3.27
C ASP A 139 -13.88 21.91 2.29
N ALA A 140 -14.18 21.22 1.20
CA ALA A 140 -15.19 21.68 0.25
C ALA A 140 -16.56 21.75 0.91
N LYS A 141 -16.91 20.74 1.67
CA LYS A 141 -18.18 20.70 2.40
C LYS A 141 -18.23 21.78 3.47
N ARG A 142 -17.15 21.94 4.23
CA ARG A 142 -17.07 23.02 5.23
C ARG A 142 -17.16 24.39 4.61
N GLN A 143 -16.54 24.55 3.46
CA GLN A 143 -16.61 25.81 2.73
C GLN A 143 -18.02 26.07 2.26
N ALA A 144 -18.69 25.07 1.71
CA ALA A 144 -20.08 25.17 1.31
C ALA A 144 -20.97 25.46 2.50
N ASP A 145 -20.76 24.76 3.60
CA ASP A 145 -21.53 24.96 4.84
C ASP A 145 -21.29 26.38 5.40
N ARG A 146 -20.06 26.84 5.38
CA ARG A 146 -19.73 28.20 5.82
C ARG A 146 -20.37 29.24 4.93
N ASP A 147 -20.38 29.00 3.65
CA ASP A 147 -21.02 29.92 2.70
C ASP A 147 -22.52 29.96 2.92
N ILE A 148 -23.14 28.81 3.19
CA ILE A 148 -24.56 28.71 3.51
C ILE A 148 -24.85 29.46 4.82
N ASP A 149 -24.07 29.17 5.86
CA ASP A 149 -24.20 29.81 7.16
C ASP A 149 -24.02 31.32 7.06
N ARG A 150 -23.00 31.76 6.35
CA ARG A 150 -22.76 33.18 6.13
C ARG A 150 -23.95 33.82 5.43
N HIS A 151 -24.47 33.15 4.43
CA HIS A 151 -25.61 33.65 3.67
C HIS A 151 -26.85 33.74 4.56
N MET A 152 -27.07 32.74 5.37
CA MET A 152 -28.18 32.72 6.34
C MET A 152 -28.01 33.79 7.40
N LYS A 153 -26.81 33.95 7.93
CA LYS A 153 -26.50 34.97 8.93
C LYS A 153 -26.68 36.38 8.36
N ASP A 154 -26.24 36.56 7.14
CA ASP A 154 -26.42 37.85 6.46
C ASP A 154 -27.90 38.18 6.32
N LYS A 155 -28.75 37.18 6.10
CA LYS A 155 -30.19 37.40 6.00
C LYS A 155 -30.83 37.67 7.33
N SER A 156 -30.35 37.00 8.39
CA SER A 156 -30.99 37.08 9.70
C SER A 156 -30.32 38.05 10.66
N HIS A 157 -28.98 38.12 10.61
CA HIS A 157 -28.19 38.94 11.54
C HIS A 157 -27.31 39.96 10.86
N GLN A 158 -27.15 39.87 9.60
CA GLN A 158 -26.17 40.67 8.88
C GLN A 158 -24.74 40.37 9.30
N GLU A 159 -24.44 39.11 9.57
CA GLU A 159 -23.10 38.67 9.92
C GLU A 159 -22.28 38.23 8.73
#